data_8251487ff267777ef8e21e8444dc6142
#
_entry.id   8251487ff267777ef8e21e8444dc6142
#
_cell.length_a   1.000
_cell.length_b   1.000
_cell.length_c   1.000
_cell.angle_alpha   90.00
_cell.angle_beta   90.00
_cell.angle_gamma   90.00
#
_symmetry.space_group_name_H-M   'P 1'
#
loop_
_entity.id
_entity.type
_entity.pdbx_description
1 polymer ?
#
loop_
_entity_poly.entity_id
_entity_poly.type
_entity_poly.pdbx_seq_one_letter_code
_entity_poly.pdbx_strand_id
1 'polypeptide(L)'
;MKTKKLTIALLLLAFTSPLLQAADINDDEDALRIRLKNDFRRADRPSAGNYEENIYGWVQGAMIDVNSHYYSDLLGIEAGAYYVYKLGAKEQWSTRGYLAGHDSFGLVTGAVKLKPQDNIHLKIGRFGTDNGYGSLPYRIPLIASGSTRTMPTLSEGVLGRYQPDDNIDLWAMYRTRVFLWPDAAVGVRNEGIYNTATGRYDTRRARSFLAGSWRDENSLYALGGAWQEDVSSQYQAMIEKKFPLENNNVIKVELLAFHALLNGVSRTQSYHNNTQVYSGQVTYSMPKISFFGAAGIVTHAMNGIGSNVDTDIGYPNSLSIDRNKEDMFSLQAGAHYFFQPNLSVMLAPLITRGYEDTRRTIRMKGRGILAGVFYNVQEGPLSGLKMYVASDVAKEKRDGSSLGNNLYYWDVKAGIQYDFMLK
;
A
#
# COMPACT_ATOMS: atom_id res chain seq x y z
N MET A 1 -18.20 -29.04 -2.85
CA MET A 1 -17.17 -29.99 -2.33
C MET A 1 -15.98 -30.21 -3.27
N LYS A 2 -16.08 -30.04 -4.60
CA LYS A 2 -14.95 -30.23 -5.54
C LYS A 2 -13.91 -29.10 -5.52
N THR A 3 -14.30 -27.87 -5.23
CA THR A 3 -13.42 -26.69 -5.20
C THR A 3 -12.42 -26.69 -4.01
N LYS A 4 -12.80 -27.20 -2.85
CA LYS A 4 -11.89 -27.28 -1.68
C LYS A 4 -10.69 -28.21 -1.90
N LYS A 5 -10.85 -29.24 -2.74
CA LYS A 5 -9.75 -30.17 -3.08
C LYS A 5 -8.73 -29.55 -4.03
N LEU A 6 -9.12 -28.61 -4.90
CA LEU A 6 -8.22 -27.93 -5.82
C LEU A 6 -7.31 -26.94 -5.08
N THR A 7 -7.86 -26.22 -4.09
CA THR A 7 -7.10 -25.26 -3.27
C THR A 7 -6.01 -25.97 -2.42
N ILE A 8 -6.34 -27.15 -1.88
CA ILE A 8 -5.38 -27.98 -1.11
C ILE A 8 -4.33 -28.57 -2.05
N ALA A 9 -4.68 -28.98 -3.27
CA ALA A 9 -3.73 -29.51 -4.25
C ALA A 9 -2.76 -28.46 -4.76
N LEU A 10 -3.18 -27.21 -4.97
CA LEU A 10 -2.31 -26.09 -5.32
C LEU A 10 -1.37 -25.70 -4.16
N LEU A 11 -1.83 -25.76 -2.91
CA LEU A 11 -0.97 -25.60 -1.74
C LEU A 11 0.07 -26.72 -1.61
N LEU A 12 -0.31 -27.98 -1.87
CA LEU A 12 0.58 -29.13 -1.79
C LEU A 12 1.65 -29.15 -2.91
N LEU A 13 1.31 -28.71 -4.12
CA LEU A 13 2.28 -28.55 -5.21
C LEU A 13 3.35 -27.48 -4.89
N ALA A 14 2.99 -26.47 -4.09
CA ALA A 14 3.92 -25.44 -3.62
C ALA A 14 5.02 -25.98 -2.70
N PHE A 15 4.81 -27.10 -2.03
CA PHE A 15 5.74 -27.66 -1.04
C PHE A 15 6.76 -28.68 -1.61
N THR A 16 6.68 -29.02 -2.90
CA THR A 16 7.50 -30.12 -3.46
C THR A 16 8.65 -29.72 -4.36
N SER A 17 8.88 -28.43 -4.62
CA SER A 17 9.95 -27.99 -5.52
C SER A 17 11.13 -27.33 -4.80
N PRO A 18 12.34 -27.91 -4.81
CA PRO A 18 13.50 -27.42 -4.04
C PRO A 18 14.26 -26.25 -4.68
N LEU A 19 13.80 -25.65 -5.79
CA LEU A 19 14.60 -24.73 -6.60
C LEU A 19 14.04 -23.30 -6.74
N LEU A 20 13.08 -22.89 -5.89
CA LEU A 20 12.40 -21.62 -6.09
C LEU A 20 12.81 -20.60 -5.02
N GLN A 21 13.66 -19.64 -5.38
CA GLN A 21 13.98 -18.47 -4.56
C GLN A 21 13.01 -17.32 -4.83
N ALA A 22 12.57 -16.65 -3.77
CA ALA A 22 11.87 -15.39 -3.93
C ALA A 22 12.85 -14.30 -4.36
N ALA A 23 12.66 -13.77 -5.56
CA ALA A 23 13.44 -12.66 -6.09
C ALA A 23 12.50 -11.61 -6.70
N ASP A 24 12.94 -10.36 -6.76
CA ASP A 24 12.26 -9.33 -7.52
C ASP A 24 12.43 -9.55 -9.01
N ILE A 25 11.41 -9.20 -9.80
CA ILE A 25 11.50 -9.27 -11.27
C ILE A 25 12.40 -8.14 -11.75
N ASN A 26 13.45 -8.50 -12.49
CA ASN A 26 14.27 -7.57 -13.22
C ASN A 26 13.68 -7.37 -14.63
N ASP A 27 13.54 -6.12 -15.07
CA ASP A 27 12.95 -5.79 -16.38
C ASP A 27 13.76 -6.34 -17.56
N ASP A 28 15.06 -6.56 -17.39
CA ASP A 28 15.96 -7.05 -18.43
C ASP A 28 16.04 -8.60 -18.52
N GLU A 29 15.31 -9.32 -17.65
CA GLU A 29 15.36 -10.79 -17.58
C GLU A 29 14.00 -11.42 -17.91
N ASP A 30 14.04 -12.61 -18.52
CA ASP A 30 12.87 -13.49 -18.57
C ASP A 30 12.53 -13.98 -17.16
N ALA A 31 11.31 -13.81 -16.74
CA ALA A 31 10.88 -14.24 -15.43
C ALA A 31 9.41 -14.67 -15.43
N LEU A 32 9.12 -15.74 -14.70
CA LEU A 32 7.79 -16.16 -14.34
C LEU A 32 7.68 -16.15 -12.82
N ARG A 33 6.87 -15.26 -12.27
CA ARG A 33 6.57 -15.24 -10.85
C ARG A 33 5.15 -15.76 -10.61
N ILE A 34 5.04 -16.68 -9.65
CA ILE A 34 3.74 -17.11 -9.12
C ILE A 34 3.70 -16.70 -7.66
N ARG A 35 2.71 -15.92 -7.28
CA ARG A 35 2.48 -15.49 -5.90
C ARG A 35 1.18 -16.05 -5.37
N LEU A 36 1.25 -16.73 -4.24
CA LEU A 36 0.09 -17.16 -3.47
C LEU A 36 -0.02 -16.28 -2.23
N LYS A 37 -1.18 -15.71 -1.99
CA LYS A 37 -1.38 -14.81 -0.86
C LYS A 37 -2.72 -15.06 -0.19
N ASN A 38 -2.69 -15.26 1.12
CA ASN A 38 -3.85 -15.37 1.97
C ASN A 38 -3.91 -14.16 2.87
N ASP A 39 -5.03 -13.45 2.89
CA ASP A 39 -5.27 -12.30 3.74
C ASP A 39 -6.53 -12.52 4.58
N PHE A 40 -6.37 -12.38 5.88
CA PHE A 40 -7.42 -12.46 6.88
C PHE A 40 -7.50 -11.15 7.68
N ARG A 41 -8.71 -10.72 7.98
CA ARG A 41 -8.98 -9.60 8.88
C ARG A 41 -10.21 -9.87 9.71
N ARG A 42 -10.13 -9.59 11.00
CA ARG A 42 -11.27 -9.50 11.89
C ARG A 42 -11.12 -8.28 12.79
N ALA A 43 -12.17 -7.48 12.88
CA ALA A 43 -12.09 -6.24 13.63
C ALA A 43 -13.47 -5.84 14.19
N ASP A 44 -13.44 -5.06 15.25
CA ASP A 44 -14.58 -4.32 15.74
C ASP A 44 -14.21 -2.84 15.76
N ARG A 45 -14.81 -2.07 14.86
CA ARG A 45 -14.44 -0.67 14.63
C ARG A 45 -15.69 0.18 14.44
N PRO A 46 -15.99 1.11 15.32
CA PRO A 46 -16.95 2.15 15.02
C PRO A 46 -16.38 3.09 13.94
N SER A 47 -17.14 3.35 12.89
CA SER A 47 -16.80 4.33 11.87
C SER A 47 -17.78 5.50 11.89
N ALA A 48 -17.29 6.72 11.59
CA ALA A 48 -18.15 7.90 11.50
C ALA A 48 -19.24 7.68 10.44
N GLY A 49 -20.51 7.76 10.84
CA GLY A 49 -21.68 7.66 9.98
C GLY A 49 -22.20 6.25 9.67
N ASN A 50 -21.37 5.22 9.74
CA ASN A 50 -21.77 3.83 9.60
C ASN A 50 -20.99 2.99 10.61
N TYR A 51 -21.64 2.68 11.71
CA TYR A 51 -21.09 1.80 12.73
C TYR A 51 -21.04 0.38 12.18
N GLU A 52 -19.84 -0.08 11.80
CA GLU A 52 -19.61 -1.44 11.33
C GLU A 52 -18.97 -2.25 12.43
N GLU A 53 -19.80 -2.95 13.19
CA GLU A 53 -19.33 -3.94 14.14
C GLU A 53 -18.94 -5.24 13.44
N ASN A 54 -17.97 -5.94 14.04
CA ASN A 54 -17.59 -7.29 13.61
C ASN A 54 -17.20 -7.39 12.13
N ILE A 55 -16.26 -6.57 11.70
CA ILE A 55 -15.65 -6.69 10.36
C ILE A 55 -15.00 -8.07 10.24
N TYR A 56 -15.32 -8.79 9.17
CA TYR A 56 -14.73 -10.08 8.88
C TYR A 56 -14.46 -10.19 7.38
N GLY A 57 -13.23 -10.53 7.04
CA GLY A 57 -12.82 -10.77 5.65
C GLY A 57 -11.69 -11.77 5.58
N TRP A 58 -11.81 -12.74 4.71
CA TRP A 58 -10.82 -13.78 4.46
C TRP A 58 -10.82 -14.16 2.99
N VAL A 59 -9.68 -13.98 2.32
CA VAL A 59 -9.52 -14.22 0.89
C VAL A 59 -8.20 -14.93 0.60
N GLN A 60 -8.22 -15.68 -0.51
CA GLN A 60 -7.05 -16.34 -1.08
C GLN A 60 -6.80 -15.77 -2.47
N GLY A 61 -5.61 -15.24 -2.70
CA GLY A 61 -5.14 -14.77 -4.00
C GLY A 61 -4.14 -15.74 -4.63
N ALA A 62 -4.19 -15.84 -5.95
CA ALA A 62 -3.18 -16.46 -6.80
C ALA A 62 -2.86 -15.50 -7.94
N MET A 63 -1.59 -15.24 -8.17
CA MET A 63 -1.12 -14.27 -9.16
C MET A 63 0.01 -14.89 -9.95
N ILE A 64 -0.02 -14.67 -11.24
CA ILE A 64 1.02 -15.09 -12.19
C ILE A 64 1.47 -13.82 -12.90
N ASP A 65 2.76 -13.54 -12.86
CA ASP A 65 3.40 -12.46 -13.60
C ASP A 65 4.46 -13.04 -14.51
N VAL A 66 4.43 -12.65 -15.78
CA VAL A 66 5.40 -13.01 -16.81
C VAL A 66 6.09 -11.73 -17.26
N ASN A 67 7.40 -11.75 -17.28
CA ASN A 67 8.24 -10.70 -17.80
C ASN A 67 9.19 -11.27 -18.84
N SER A 68 9.27 -10.67 -20.04
CA SER A 68 10.30 -11.03 -21.01
C SER A 68 11.50 -10.12 -20.88
N HIS A 69 12.69 -10.59 -21.29
CA HIS A 69 13.79 -9.69 -21.61
C HIS A 69 13.43 -8.75 -22.76
N TYR A 70 14.33 -7.84 -23.13
CA TYR A 70 14.16 -7.00 -24.31
C TYR A 70 14.73 -7.68 -25.54
N TYR A 71 13.87 -8.10 -26.47
CA TYR A 71 14.26 -8.62 -27.79
C TYR A 71 14.95 -7.51 -28.59
N SER A 72 16.13 -7.82 -29.12
CA SER A 72 16.98 -6.84 -29.82
C SER A 72 17.28 -5.59 -29.00
N ASP A 73 17.37 -5.72 -27.68
CA ASP A 73 17.56 -4.63 -26.71
C ASP A 73 16.53 -3.50 -26.80
N LEU A 74 15.39 -3.74 -27.45
CA LEU A 74 14.39 -2.70 -27.70
C LEU A 74 13.00 -3.05 -27.17
N LEU A 75 12.48 -4.25 -27.45
CA LEU A 75 11.07 -4.60 -27.24
C LEU A 75 10.91 -5.75 -26.28
N GLY A 76 10.10 -5.60 -25.28
CA GLY A 76 9.71 -6.67 -24.35
C GLY A 76 8.21 -6.64 -24.03
N ILE A 77 7.76 -7.62 -23.30
CA ILE A 77 6.37 -7.72 -22.83
C ILE A 77 6.33 -8.01 -21.33
N GLU A 78 5.30 -7.52 -20.69
CA GLU A 78 4.91 -7.88 -19.34
C GLU A 78 3.44 -8.31 -19.38
N ALA A 79 3.09 -9.42 -18.74
CA ALA A 79 1.73 -9.89 -18.64
C ALA A 79 1.47 -10.48 -17.26
N GLY A 80 0.23 -10.44 -16.81
CA GLY A 80 -0.15 -11.03 -15.53
C GLY A 80 -1.60 -11.48 -15.52
N ALA A 81 -1.86 -12.49 -14.70
CA ALA A 81 -3.19 -12.98 -14.40
C ALA A 81 -3.35 -13.11 -12.89
N TYR A 82 -4.34 -12.42 -12.34
CA TYR A 82 -4.60 -12.36 -10.90
C TYR A 82 -6.00 -12.89 -10.63
N TYR A 83 -6.11 -13.73 -9.63
CA TYR A 83 -7.38 -14.30 -9.21
C TYR A 83 -7.48 -14.31 -7.69
N VAL A 84 -8.57 -13.82 -7.16
CA VAL A 84 -8.87 -13.83 -5.73
C VAL A 84 -10.19 -14.55 -5.50
N TYR A 85 -10.20 -15.40 -4.50
CA TYR A 85 -11.37 -16.17 -4.08
C TYR A 85 -11.70 -15.84 -2.62
N LYS A 86 -12.99 -15.61 -2.34
CA LYS A 86 -13.51 -15.37 -1.00
C LYS A 86 -13.61 -16.68 -0.23
N LEU A 87 -12.90 -16.76 0.89
CA LEU A 87 -13.05 -17.85 1.86
C LEU A 87 -14.15 -17.53 2.88
N GLY A 88 -14.34 -16.25 3.18
CA GLY A 88 -15.42 -15.74 4.00
C GLY A 88 -15.34 -14.22 4.13
N ALA A 89 -16.47 -13.54 4.10
CA ALA A 89 -16.56 -12.11 4.41
C ALA A 89 -17.99 -11.77 4.85
N LYS A 90 -18.13 -10.78 5.73
CA LYS A 90 -19.38 -10.09 5.93
C LYS A 90 -19.63 -9.15 4.74
N GLU A 91 -20.89 -9.04 4.34
CA GLU A 91 -21.31 -8.16 3.26
C GLU A 91 -21.42 -6.72 3.78
N GLN A 92 -20.29 -6.01 3.87
CA GLN A 92 -20.17 -4.67 4.42
C GLN A 92 -19.28 -3.81 3.52
N TRP A 93 -19.41 -2.51 3.61
CA TRP A 93 -18.57 -1.58 2.83
C TRP A 93 -17.07 -1.74 3.17
N SER A 94 -16.73 -1.92 4.46
CA SER A 94 -15.33 -2.10 4.92
C SER A 94 -14.69 -3.41 4.47
N THR A 95 -15.48 -4.38 4.00
CA THR A 95 -15.02 -5.68 3.50
C THR A 95 -15.00 -5.79 1.98
N ARG A 96 -15.25 -4.71 1.24
CA ARG A 96 -15.20 -4.69 -0.23
C ARG A 96 -13.88 -5.22 -0.77
N GLY A 97 -12.76 -4.87 -0.16
CA GLY A 97 -11.46 -5.43 -0.48
C GLY A 97 -11.30 -6.94 -0.18
N TYR A 98 -12.23 -7.54 0.57
CA TYR A 98 -12.34 -8.99 0.80
C TYR A 98 -13.50 -9.62 0.02
N LEU A 99 -13.85 -9.04 -1.13
CA LEU A 99 -14.90 -9.51 -2.04
C LEU A 99 -16.31 -9.52 -1.42
N ALA A 100 -16.66 -8.54 -0.57
CA ALA A 100 -18.05 -8.38 -0.15
C ALA A 100 -18.97 -8.26 -1.38
N GLY A 101 -20.05 -9.06 -1.41
CA GLY A 101 -20.97 -9.13 -2.54
C GLY A 101 -20.52 -10.02 -3.71
N HIS A 102 -19.31 -10.62 -3.67
CA HIS A 102 -18.76 -11.45 -4.74
C HIS A 102 -18.03 -12.67 -4.17
N ASP A 103 -18.08 -13.80 -4.85
CA ASP A 103 -17.37 -15.02 -4.44
C ASP A 103 -15.92 -15.02 -4.93
N SER A 104 -15.68 -14.42 -6.08
CA SER A 104 -14.33 -14.32 -6.66
C SER A 104 -14.21 -13.11 -7.57
N PHE A 105 -12.97 -12.74 -7.85
CA PHE A 105 -12.62 -11.69 -8.80
C PHE A 105 -11.35 -12.06 -9.54
N GLY A 106 -11.35 -11.84 -10.86
CA GLY A 106 -10.18 -12.07 -11.71
C GLY A 106 -9.83 -10.84 -12.53
N LEU A 107 -8.54 -10.65 -12.78
CA LEU A 107 -8.01 -9.52 -13.52
C LEU A 107 -6.78 -9.94 -14.31
N VAL A 108 -6.61 -9.38 -15.50
CA VAL A 108 -5.40 -9.58 -16.32
C VAL A 108 -4.69 -8.26 -16.55
N THR A 109 -3.38 -8.33 -16.66
CA THR A 109 -2.51 -7.22 -17.08
C THR A 109 -1.82 -7.57 -18.38
N GLY A 110 -1.34 -6.55 -19.06
CA GLY A 110 -0.50 -6.69 -20.25
C GLY A 110 0.06 -5.34 -20.63
N ALA A 111 1.37 -5.28 -20.78
CA ALA A 111 2.07 -4.09 -21.22
C ALA A 111 3.19 -4.44 -22.20
N VAL A 112 3.38 -3.58 -23.18
CA VAL A 112 4.55 -3.57 -24.03
C VAL A 112 5.63 -2.76 -23.33
N LYS A 113 6.84 -3.29 -23.29
CA LYS A 113 8.04 -2.62 -22.78
C LYS A 113 8.91 -2.18 -23.95
N LEU A 114 9.41 -0.95 -23.90
CA LEU A 114 10.34 -0.40 -24.88
C LEU A 114 11.58 0.13 -24.15
N LYS A 115 12.74 -0.15 -24.72
CA LYS A 115 14.06 0.32 -24.26
C LYS A 115 14.76 1.04 -25.41
N PRO A 116 14.33 2.30 -25.76
CA PRO A 116 14.92 3.04 -26.90
C PRO A 116 16.42 3.33 -26.70
N GLN A 117 16.85 3.42 -25.45
CA GLN A 117 18.24 3.57 -25.02
C GLN A 117 18.42 2.81 -23.70
N ASP A 118 19.64 2.47 -23.33
CA ASP A 118 19.94 1.72 -22.09
C ASP A 118 19.41 2.38 -20.81
N ASN A 119 19.29 3.69 -20.83
CA ASN A 119 18.82 4.50 -19.70
C ASN A 119 17.37 4.99 -19.84
N ILE A 120 16.63 4.57 -20.88
CA ILE A 120 15.22 4.95 -21.10
C ILE A 120 14.37 3.70 -21.22
N HIS A 121 13.42 3.55 -20.30
CA HIS A 121 12.46 2.45 -20.29
C HIS A 121 11.03 2.99 -20.34
N LEU A 122 10.20 2.40 -21.18
CA LEU A 122 8.78 2.75 -21.31
C LEU A 122 7.93 1.50 -21.13
N LYS A 123 6.76 1.66 -20.49
CA LYS A 123 5.70 0.65 -20.43
C LYS A 123 4.40 1.24 -20.93
N ILE A 124 3.72 0.52 -21.81
CA ILE A 124 2.44 0.95 -22.40
C ILE A 124 1.43 -0.20 -22.24
N GLY A 125 0.34 0.05 -21.54
CA GLY A 125 -0.67 -0.96 -21.30
C GLY A 125 -1.20 -0.94 -19.88
N ARG A 126 -1.49 -2.11 -19.32
CA ARG A 126 -1.93 -2.29 -17.93
C ARG A 126 -0.83 -3.01 -17.15
N PHE A 127 -0.30 -2.37 -16.13
CA PHE A 127 0.85 -2.83 -15.35
C PHE A 127 0.68 -2.56 -13.85
N GLY A 128 1.43 -3.28 -13.03
CA GLY A 128 1.48 -3.08 -11.58
C GLY A 128 2.27 -1.82 -11.20
N THR A 129 1.78 -1.11 -10.19
CA THR A 129 2.43 0.07 -9.59
C THR A 129 2.68 -0.07 -8.09
N ASP A 130 2.39 -1.22 -7.50
CA ASP A 130 2.80 -1.52 -6.15
C ASP A 130 4.28 -1.91 -6.09
N ASN A 131 4.99 -1.47 -5.06
CA ASN A 131 6.33 -1.95 -4.77
C ASN A 131 6.30 -3.47 -4.53
N GLY A 132 7.12 -4.21 -5.26
CA GLY A 132 7.16 -5.68 -5.25
C GLY A 132 6.14 -6.34 -6.21
N TYR A 133 5.41 -5.55 -7.01
CA TYR A 133 4.68 -5.99 -8.19
C TYR A 133 5.19 -5.22 -9.40
N GLY A 134 5.36 -5.94 -10.51
CA GLY A 134 6.02 -5.35 -11.66
C GLY A 134 7.48 -5.05 -11.35
N SER A 135 8.04 -4.18 -12.13
CA SER A 135 9.47 -3.83 -12.11
C SER A 135 9.78 -2.49 -11.43
N LEU A 136 8.92 -2.01 -10.55
CA LEU A 136 9.24 -0.80 -9.79
C LEU A 136 10.21 -1.13 -8.65
N PRO A 137 11.45 -0.61 -8.69
CA PRO A 137 12.53 -1.08 -7.81
C PRO A 137 12.37 -0.63 -6.36
N TYR A 138 11.57 0.39 -6.12
CA TYR A 138 11.30 0.95 -4.80
C TYR A 138 10.05 1.83 -4.82
N ARG A 139 9.65 2.32 -3.66
CA ARG A 139 8.52 3.25 -3.56
C ARG A 139 8.86 4.57 -4.25
N ILE A 140 8.08 4.92 -5.27
CA ILE A 140 8.21 6.16 -6.05
C ILE A 140 7.05 7.08 -5.64
N PRO A 141 7.31 8.33 -5.22
CA PRO A 141 6.28 9.25 -4.77
C PRO A 141 5.09 9.32 -5.73
N LEU A 142 3.89 9.12 -5.22
CA LEU A 142 2.59 9.15 -5.92
C LEU A 142 2.39 8.10 -7.04
N ILE A 143 3.45 7.50 -7.58
CA ILE A 143 3.38 6.48 -8.64
C ILE A 143 3.29 5.08 -8.02
N ALA A 144 4.21 4.74 -7.12
CA ALA A 144 4.26 3.43 -6.51
C ALA A 144 3.72 3.46 -5.07
N SER A 145 2.73 2.64 -4.81
CA SER A 145 2.23 2.41 -3.45
C SER A 145 3.16 1.46 -2.70
N GLY A 146 3.40 1.73 -1.42
CA GLY A 146 4.09 0.79 -0.52
C GLY A 146 3.19 -0.31 0.04
N SER A 147 1.90 -0.31 -0.30
CA SER A 147 0.90 -1.22 0.27
C SER A 147 0.46 -2.26 -0.75
N THR A 148 0.97 -3.47 -0.62
CA THR A 148 0.45 -4.63 -1.35
C THR A 148 -0.60 -5.35 -0.52
N ARG A 149 -1.74 -5.62 -1.12
CA ARG A 149 -2.82 -6.44 -0.58
C ARG A 149 -2.87 -7.79 -1.33
N THR A 150 -3.98 -8.49 -1.30
CA THR A 150 -4.18 -9.73 -2.06
C THR A 150 -4.15 -9.49 -3.58
N MET A 151 -4.49 -8.29 -4.02
CA MET A 151 -4.33 -7.82 -5.41
C MET A 151 -3.41 -6.61 -5.43
N PRO A 152 -2.57 -6.42 -6.47
CA PRO A 152 -1.75 -5.24 -6.61
C PRO A 152 -2.58 -4.01 -7.02
N THR A 153 -2.03 -2.82 -6.82
CA THR A 153 -2.50 -1.63 -7.50
C THR A 153 -2.05 -1.67 -8.96
N LEU A 154 -2.99 -1.50 -9.89
CA LEU A 154 -2.71 -1.50 -11.32
C LEU A 154 -2.99 -0.14 -11.92
N SER A 155 -2.16 0.24 -12.88
CA SER A 155 -2.33 1.41 -13.72
C SER A 155 -2.49 1.00 -15.17
N GLU A 156 -3.33 1.70 -15.93
CA GLU A 156 -3.48 1.55 -17.38
C GLU A 156 -3.12 2.87 -18.03
N GLY A 157 -2.11 2.85 -18.89
CA GLY A 157 -1.58 4.05 -19.52
C GLY A 157 -0.15 3.89 -20.00
N VAL A 158 0.66 4.91 -19.80
CA VAL A 158 2.08 4.94 -20.16
C VAL A 158 2.90 5.29 -18.94
N LEU A 159 3.95 4.52 -18.67
CA LEU A 159 4.97 4.78 -17.64
C LEU A 159 6.34 4.87 -18.32
N GLY A 160 7.05 5.96 -18.07
CA GLY A 160 8.43 6.15 -18.51
C GLY A 160 9.38 6.27 -17.34
N ARG A 161 10.57 5.74 -17.51
CA ARG A 161 11.74 5.90 -16.61
C ARG A 161 12.91 6.38 -17.43
N TYR A 162 13.60 7.41 -16.94
CA TYR A 162 14.89 7.87 -17.45
C TYR A 162 15.91 7.85 -16.30
N GLN A 163 17.01 7.15 -16.52
CA GLN A 163 18.09 6.95 -15.55
C GLN A 163 19.38 7.53 -16.11
N PRO A 164 19.66 8.84 -15.89
CA PRO A 164 20.87 9.48 -16.44
C PRO A 164 22.18 8.93 -15.88
N ASP A 165 22.13 8.42 -14.64
CA ASP A 165 23.21 7.70 -13.96
C ASP A 165 22.64 6.71 -12.94
N ASP A 166 23.51 5.95 -12.27
CA ASP A 166 23.12 4.90 -11.31
C ASP A 166 22.40 5.43 -10.06
N ASN A 167 22.52 6.71 -9.78
CA ASN A 167 21.97 7.33 -8.57
C ASN A 167 20.67 8.08 -8.82
N ILE A 168 20.39 8.48 -10.06
CA ILE A 168 19.24 9.32 -10.41
C ILE A 168 18.22 8.53 -11.21
N ASP A 169 16.97 8.53 -10.74
CA ASP A 169 15.82 8.02 -11.48
C ASP A 169 14.79 9.14 -11.68
N LEU A 170 14.34 9.33 -12.90
CA LEU A 170 13.25 10.22 -13.26
C LEU A 170 12.10 9.38 -13.83
N TRP A 171 10.89 9.66 -13.38
CA TRP A 171 9.69 8.90 -13.72
C TRP A 171 8.59 9.81 -14.22
N ALA A 172 7.91 9.41 -15.27
CA ALA A 172 6.71 10.05 -15.77
C ALA A 172 5.62 9.01 -16.02
N MET A 173 4.37 9.29 -15.63
CA MET A 173 3.26 8.40 -15.92
C MET A 173 2.05 9.20 -16.37
N TYR A 174 1.38 8.70 -17.40
CA TYR A 174 0.06 9.15 -17.83
C TYR A 174 -0.92 8.01 -17.65
N ARG A 175 -1.83 8.13 -16.69
CA ARG A 175 -2.76 7.10 -16.28
C ARG A 175 -4.19 7.45 -16.65
N THR A 176 -4.83 6.59 -17.44
CA THR A 176 -6.22 6.76 -17.88
C THR A 176 -7.19 5.94 -17.02
N ARG A 177 -6.73 4.80 -16.50
CA ARG A 177 -7.51 3.91 -15.65
C ARG A 177 -6.66 3.36 -14.51
N VAL A 178 -7.33 3.00 -13.41
CA VAL A 178 -6.69 2.49 -12.21
C VAL A 178 -7.51 1.35 -11.59
N PHE A 179 -6.82 0.42 -10.95
CA PHE A 179 -7.39 -0.56 -10.04
C PHE A 179 -6.71 -0.42 -8.69
N LEU A 180 -7.49 -0.20 -7.66
CA LEU A 180 -7.06 -0.20 -6.27
C LEU A 180 -7.64 -1.42 -5.57
N TRP A 181 -6.94 -1.93 -4.57
CA TRP A 181 -7.42 -3.07 -3.79
C TRP A 181 -8.89 -2.98 -3.32
N PRO A 182 -9.40 -1.84 -2.80
CA PRO A 182 -10.81 -1.72 -2.44
C PRO A 182 -11.78 -1.86 -3.62
N ASP A 183 -11.28 -1.76 -4.84
CA ASP A 183 -12.06 -1.88 -6.07
C ASP A 183 -12.22 -3.35 -6.55
N ALA A 184 -11.78 -4.35 -5.77
CA ALA A 184 -11.86 -5.76 -6.14
C ALA A 184 -13.28 -6.23 -6.56
N ALA A 185 -14.32 -5.57 -6.03
CA ALA A 185 -15.70 -5.81 -6.43
C ALA A 185 -16.16 -4.99 -7.66
N VAL A 186 -15.37 -3.98 -8.09
CA VAL A 186 -15.75 -3.04 -9.16
C VAL A 186 -14.90 -3.23 -10.41
N GLY A 187 -13.67 -3.72 -10.25
CA GLY A 187 -12.69 -3.89 -11.32
C GLY A 187 -11.91 -2.61 -11.65
N VAL A 188 -11.26 -2.60 -12.82
CA VAL A 188 -10.51 -1.45 -13.31
C VAL A 188 -11.46 -0.33 -13.68
N ARG A 189 -11.28 0.83 -13.08
CA ARG A 189 -12.12 2.02 -13.29
C ARG A 189 -11.36 3.13 -14.02
N ASN A 190 -12.08 3.99 -14.71
CA ASN A 190 -11.51 5.21 -15.28
C ASN A 190 -11.01 6.12 -14.15
N GLU A 191 -9.95 6.88 -14.43
CA GLU A 191 -9.60 8.00 -13.59
C GLU A 191 -10.73 9.04 -13.61
N GLY A 192 -11.08 9.59 -12.44
CA GLY A 192 -12.18 10.55 -12.34
C GLY A 192 -12.53 10.87 -10.89
N ILE A 193 -13.60 11.64 -10.72
CA ILE A 193 -14.16 11.98 -9.42
C ILE A 193 -15.36 11.08 -9.15
N TYR A 194 -15.40 10.52 -7.95
CA TYR A 194 -16.60 9.87 -7.45
C TYR A 194 -17.59 10.91 -6.98
N ASN A 195 -18.72 11.00 -7.67
CA ASN A 195 -19.84 11.85 -7.26
C ASN A 195 -20.68 11.08 -6.25
N THR A 196 -20.68 11.55 -5.00
CA THR A 196 -21.41 10.90 -3.91
C THR A 196 -22.93 11.00 -4.08
N ALA A 197 -23.44 12.01 -4.79
CA ALA A 197 -24.86 12.18 -5.03
C ALA A 197 -25.42 11.21 -6.08
N THR A 198 -24.61 10.88 -7.11
CA THR A 198 -25.02 9.98 -8.20
C THR A 198 -24.50 8.56 -8.01
N GLY A 199 -23.56 8.33 -7.09
CA GLY A 199 -22.87 7.06 -6.89
C GLY A 199 -21.96 6.65 -8.06
N ARG A 200 -21.58 7.57 -8.92
CA ARG A 200 -20.82 7.32 -10.16
C ARG A 200 -19.55 8.17 -10.24
N TYR A 201 -18.60 7.72 -11.05
CA TYR A 201 -17.44 8.53 -11.46
C TYR A 201 -17.85 9.43 -12.64
N ASP A 202 -17.94 10.74 -12.40
CA ASP A 202 -18.50 11.70 -13.36
C ASP A 202 -17.46 12.24 -14.35
N THR A 203 -16.18 12.18 -14.02
CA THR A 203 -15.14 12.70 -14.90
C THR A 203 -14.23 11.58 -15.40
N ARG A 204 -13.99 11.53 -16.71
CA ARG A 204 -13.01 10.66 -17.37
C ARG A 204 -11.79 11.50 -17.69
N ARG A 205 -11.00 11.83 -16.69
CA ARG A 205 -9.82 12.65 -16.88
C ARG A 205 -8.59 11.88 -16.46
N ALA A 206 -7.65 11.74 -17.36
CA ALA A 206 -6.37 11.11 -17.09
C ALA A 206 -5.62 11.87 -15.99
N ARG A 207 -4.74 11.16 -15.32
CA ARG A 207 -3.87 11.70 -14.29
C ARG A 207 -2.43 11.61 -14.75
N SER A 208 -1.73 12.73 -14.71
CA SER A 208 -0.31 12.83 -15.01
C SER A 208 0.51 12.80 -13.74
N PHE A 209 1.67 12.16 -13.80
CA PHE A 209 2.61 12.05 -12.68
C PHE A 209 4.02 12.36 -13.17
N LEU A 210 4.77 13.06 -12.36
CA LEU A 210 6.21 13.20 -12.51
C LEU A 210 6.86 12.92 -11.15
N ALA A 211 7.93 12.15 -11.13
CA ALA A 211 8.70 11.90 -9.92
C ALA A 211 10.19 11.83 -10.26
N GLY A 212 11.01 12.16 -9.29
CA GLY A 212 12.44 12.01 -9.37
C GLY A 212 13.01 11.55 -8.04
N SER A 213 14.06 10.76 -8.09
CA SER A 213 14.79 10.34 -6.90
C SER A 213 16.28 10.39 -7.15
N TRP A 214 17.01 10.68 -6.08
CA TRP A 214 18.44 10.45 -5.96
C TRP A 214 18.69 9.47 -4.84
N ARG A 215 19.56 8.49 -5.07
CA ARG A 215 19.90 7.47 -4.08
C ARG A 215 21.38 7.15 -4.08
N ASP A 216 21.90 6.85 -2.92
CA ASP A 216 23.17 6.16 -2.70
C ASP A 216 22.96 4.94 -1.78
N GLU A 217 24.05 4.33 -1.32
CA GLU A 217 24.00 3.17 -0.42
C GLU A 217 23.19 3.45 0.87
N ASN A 218 23.23 4.67 1.38
CA ASN A 218 22.68 5.05 2.67
C ASN A 218 21.54 6.06 2.60
N SER A 219 21.20 6.53 1.41
CA SER A 219 20.23 7.64 1.27
C SER A 219 19.30 7.44 0.10
N LEU A 220 18.05 7.87 0.28
CA LEU A 220 17.05 8.06 -0.77
C LEU A 220 16.38 9.41 -0.54
N TYR A 221 16.43 10.29 -1.55
CA TYR A 221 15.67 11.52 -1.62
C TYR A 221 14.76 11.44 -2.83
N ALA A 222 13.46 11.62 -2.65
CA ALA A 222 12.52 11.51 -3.75
C ALA A 222 11.45 12.59 -3.67
N LEU A 223 11.08 13.12 -4.84
CA LEU A 223 10.03 14.11 -5.02
C LEU A 223 9.06 13.63 -6.10
N GLY A 224 7.77 13.93 -5.95
CA GLY A 224 6.78 13.63 -6.97
C GLY A 224 5.64 14.63 -6.97
N GLY A 225 5.04 14.78 -8.15
CA GLY A 225 3.82 15.53 -8.39
C GLY A 225 2.82 14.72 -9.21
N ALA A 226 1.54 14.91 -8.94
CA ALA A 226 0.46 14.34 -9.73
C ALA A 226 -0.60 15.39 -9.99
N TRP A 227 -1.10 15.44 -11.23
CA TRP A 227 -2.06 16.44 -11.67
C TRP A 227 -3.21 15.76 -12.39
N GLN A 228 -4.41 16.13 -11.99
CA GLN A 228 -5.63 15.71 -12.65
C GLN A 228 -6.51 16.95 -12.83
N GLU A 229 -6.83 17.27 -14.07
CA GLU A 229 -7.64 18.44 -14.41
C GLU A 229 -8.99 18.41 -13.71
N ASP A 230 -9.45 19.56 -13.20
CA ASP A 230 -10.69 19.74 -12.39
C ASP A 230 -10.80 18.87 -11.14
N VAL A 231 -9.74 18.16 -10.74
CA VAL A 231 -9.74 17.28 -9.57
C VAL A 231 -8.74 17.74 -8.53
N SER A 232 -7.44 17.60 -8.81
CA SER A 232 -6.43 17.92 -7.80
C SER A 232 -5.03 18.05 -8.38
N SER A 233 -4.19 18.77 -7.64
CA SER A 233 -2.74 18.73 -7.74
C SER A 233 -2.18 18.17 -6.44
N GLN A 234 -1.24 17.24 -6.53
CA GLN A 234 -0.66 16.56 -5.38
C GLN A 234 0.86 16.58 -5.48
N TYR A 235 1.52 16.70 -4.35
CA TYR A 235 2.97 16.74 -4.22
C TYR A 235 3.39 15.88 -3.05
N GLN A 236 4.46 15.11 -3.21
CA GLN A 236 5.02 14.27 -2.17
C GLN A 236 6.53 14.35 -2.17
N ALA A 237 7.12 14.49 -1.00
CA ALA A 237 8.55 14.38 -0.78
C ALA A 237 8.83 13.24 0.21
N MET A 238 9.89 12.48 -0.04
CA MET A 238 10.35 11.39 0.81
C MET A 238 11.85 11.50 1.02
N ILE A 239 12.28 11.25 2.24
CA ILE A 239 13.70 11.15 2.63
C ILE A 239 13.86 9.87 3.43
N GLU A 240 14.83 9.04 3.04
CA GLU A 240 15.37 7.97 3.87
C GLU A 240 16.88 8.19 4.00
N LYS A 241 17.40 8.17 5.22
CA LYS A 241 18.82 8.28 5.50
C LYS A 241 19.23 7.26 6.55
N LYS A 242 20.25 6.45 6.24
CA LYS A 242 20.87 5.49 7.14
C LYS A 242 22.21 6.07 7.62
N PHE A 243 22.47 5.94 8.90
CA PHE A 243 23.72 6.29 9.55
C PHE A 243 24.29 5.01 10.16
N PRO A 244 25.19 4.31 9.44
CA PRO A 244 25.91 3.18 10.01
C PRO A 244 26.72 3.61 11.23
N LEU A 245 26.68 2.81 12.27
CA LEU A 245 27.41 3.02 13.52
C LEU A 245 28.31 1.80 13.79
N GLU A 246 29.11 1.88 14.83
CA GLU A 246 29.92 0.76 15.27
C GLU A 246 29.05 -0.44 15.68
N ASN A 247 29.65 -1.65 15.67
CA ASN A 247 29.02 -2.91 16.06
C ASN A 247 27.76 -3.29 15.25
N ASN A 248 27.72 -2.93 13.96
CA ASN A 248 26.58 -3.17 13.06
C ASN A 248 25.27 -2.50 13.52
N ASN A 249 25.35 -1.47 14.31
CA ASN A 249 24.20 -0.65 14.64
C ASN A 249 23.91 0.35 13.51
N VAL A 250 22.65 0.73 13.36
CA VAL A 250 22.23 1.69 12.33
C VAL A 250 21.18 2.61 12.92
N ILE A 251 21.32 3.91 12.69
CA ILE A 251 20.20 4.85 12.83
C ILE A 251 19.63 5.09 11.43
N LYS A 252 18.31 4.88 11.28
CA LYS A 252 17.57 5.21 10.06
C LYS A 252 16.57 6.31 10.35
N VAL A 253 16.56 7.35 9.51
CA VAL A 253 15.60 8.44 9.54
C VAL A 253 14.76 8.39 8.28
N GLU A 254 13.44 8.39 8.42
CA GLU A 254 12.47 8.40 7.33
C GLU A 254 11.53 9.59 7.52
N LEU A 255 11.40 10.42 6.49
CA LEU A 255 10.52 11.59 6.49
C LEU A 255 9.64 11.55 5.25
N LEU A 256 8.40 11.98 5.42
CA LEU A 256 7.44 12.13 4.34
C LEU A 256 6.68 13.45 4.51
N ALA A 257 6.61 14.23 3.45
CA ALA A 257 5.75 15.39 3.33
C ALA A 257 4.81 15.18 2.13
N PHE A 258 3.53 15.45 2.34
CA PHE A 258 2.52 15.36 1.29
C PHE A 258 1.64 16.61 1.33
N HIS A 259 1.31 17.13 0.14
CA HIS A 259 0.40 18.25 -0.03
C HIS A 259 -0.58 17.95 -1.17
N ALA A 260 -1.87 18.21 -0.95
CA ALA A 260 -2.87 18.14 -2.00
C ALA A 260 -3.68 19.44 -2.05
N LEU A 261 -3.93 19.89 -3.27
CA LEU A 261 -4.80 21.02 -3.61
C LEU A 261 -5.96 20.51 -4.45
N LEU A 262 -7.18 20.82 -4.05
CA LEU A 262 -8.37 20.49 -4.82
C LEU A 262 -8.68 21.56 -5.84
N ASN A 263 -9.05 21.13 -7.04
CA ASN A 263 -9.41 21.99 -8.15
C ASN A 263 -10.84 21.67 -8.64
N GLY A 264 -11.41 22.57 -9.41
CA GLY A 264 -12.66 22.37 -10.14
C GLY A 264 -13.77 21.70 -9.31
N VAL A 265 -14.29 20.60 -9.81
CA VAL A 265 -15.42 19.86 -9.21
C VAL A 265 -15.08 19.31 -7.81
N SER A 266 -13.86 18.84 -7.58
CA SER A 266 -13.46 18.34 -6.25
C SER A 266 -13.52 19.42 -5.17
N ARG A 267 -13.18 20.65 -5.52
CA ARG A 267 -13.25 21.79 -4.62
C ARG A 267 -14.66 22.07 -4.13
N THR A 268 -15.67 21.85 -4.98
CA THR A 268 -17.08 22.09 -4.62
C THR A 268 -17.66 21.01 -3.72
N GLN A 269 -17.03 19.84 -3.65
CA GLN A 269 -17.48 18.69 -2.86
C GLN A 269 -16.77 18.56 -1.51
N SER A 270 -15.82 19.43 -1.22
CA SER A 270 -15.00 19.34 -0.01
C SER A 270 -15.14 20.60 0.85
N TYR A 271 -15.09 20.43 2.17
CA TYR A 271 -15.08 21.54 3.12
C TYR A 271 -13.76 22.33 3.06
N HIS A 272 -12.64 21.64 2.91
CA HIS A 272 -11.31 22.23 2.73
C HIS A 272 -10.80 22.04 1.30
N ASN A 273 -10.05 23.02 0.82
CA ASN A 273 -9.47 22.98 -0.54
C ASN A 273 -8.08 22.33 -0.60
N ASN A 274 -7.46 22.14 0.55
CA ASN A 274 -6.11 21.58 0.64
C ASN A 274 -5.99 20.69 1.87
N THR A 275 -4.94 19.91 1.87
CA THR A 275 -4.45 19.18 3.04
C THR A 275 -2.95 19.02 2.96
N GLN A 276 -2.33 18.93 4.12
CA GLN A 276 -0.90 18.67 4.28
C GLN A 276 -0.71 17.53 5.27
N VAL A 277 0.22 16.65 4.95
CA VAL A 277 0.64 15.57 5.82
C VAL A 277 2.15 15.65 5.99
N TYR A 278 2.59 15.63 7.23
CA TYR A 278 3.99 15.50 7.59
C TYR A 278 4.13 14.32 8.52
N SER A 279 5.01 13.40 8.18
CA SER A 279 5.25 12.23 9.03
C SER A 279 6.70 11.82 8.97
N GLY A 280 7.15 11.15 10.03
CA GLY A 280 8.51 10.64 10.06
C GLY A 280 8.70 9.61 11.15
N GLN A 281 9.79 8.86 10.98
CA GLN A 281 10.22 7.83 11.90
C GLN A 281 11.74 7.87 12.03
N VAL A 282 12.21 7.71 13.25
CA VAL A 282 13.61 7.44 13.55
C VAL A 282 13.69 6.04 14.13
N THR A 283 14.55 5.19 13.57
CA THR A 283 14.77 3.82 14.02
C THR A 283 16.23 3.65 14.40
N TYR A 284 16.48 3.15 15.59
CA TYR A 284 17.79 2.67 16.04
C TYR A 284 17.79 1.15 16.04
N SER A 285 18.60 0.56 15.18
CA SER A 285 18.69 -0.88 14.97
C SER A 285 20.00 -1.42 15.53
N MET A 286 19.89 -2.48 16.30
CA MET A 286 20.95 -3.36 16.78
C MET A 286 20.72 -4.78 16.23
N PRO A 287 21.65 -5.72 16.30
CA PRO A 287 21.53 -7.04 15.69
C PRO A 287 20.28 -7.84 16.06
N LYS A 288 19.75 -7.66 17.27
CA LYS A 288 18.57 -8.41 17.77
C LYS A 288 17.37 -7.55 18.12
N ILE A 289 17.50 -6.24 18.14
CA ILE A 289 16.40 -5.36 18.53
C ILE A 289 16.51 -4.02 17.81
N SER A 290 15.37 -3.50 17.39
CA SER A 290 15.25 -2.14 16.88
C SER A 290 14.25 -1.36 17.72
N PHE A 291 14.57 -0.12 18.05
CA PHE A 291 13.67 0.82 18.68
C PHE A 291 13.30 1.90 17.68
N PHE A 292 12.07 2.34 17.70
CA PHE A 292 11.64 3.44 16.84
C PHE A 292 10.75 4.44 17.55
N GLY A 293 10.82 5.68 17.09
CA GLY A 293 9.89 6.74 17.42
C GLY A 293 9.33 7.33 16.12
N ALA A 294 8.02 7.55 16.06
CA ALA A 294 7.36 8.06 14.88
C ALA A 294 6.35 9.14 15.24
N ALA A 295 6.23 10.17 14.41
CA ALA A 295 5.25 11.23 14.55
C ALA A 295 4.60 11.56 13.21
N GLY A 296 3.35 12.03 13.26
CA GLY A 296 2.61 12.45 12.08
C GLY A 296 1.62 13.56 12.38
N ILE A 297 1.44 14.45 11.40
CA ILE A 297 0.48 15.55 11.44
C ILE A 297 -0.31 15.53 10.14
N VAL A 298 -1.63 15.65 10.24
CA VAL A 298 -2.56 15.88 9.14
C VAL A 298 -3.31 17.19 9.42
N THR A 299 -3.23 18.15 8.52
CA THR A 299 -3.87 19.45 8.73
C THR A 299 -5.38 19.41 8.52
N HIS A 300 -5.82 18.74 7.44
CA HIS A 300 -7.24 18.61 7.10
C HIS A 300 -7.56 17.19 6.69
N ALA A 301 -8.67 16.65 7.19
CA ALA A 301 -9.14 15.32 6.82
C ALA A 301 -9.35 15.24 5.31
N MET A 302 -8.82 14.19 4.68
CA MET A 302 -8.96 13.94 3.23
C MET A 302 -10.17 13.09 2.87
N ASN A 303 -10.99 12.73 3.85
CA ASN A 303 -12.22 11.99 3.62
C ASN A 303 -13.19 12.83 2.78
N GLY A 304 -13.50 12.39 1.58
CA GLY A 304 -14.39 13.09 0.64
C GLY A 304 -13.67 13.76 -0.53
N ILE A 305 -12.36 13.89 -0.49
CA ILE A 305 -11.57 14.21 -1.68
C ILE A 305 -11.46 12.92 -2.47
N GLY A 306 -12.19 12.79 -3.52
CA GLY A 306 -12.36 11.60 -4.35
C GLY A 306 -11.24 10.56 -4.25
N SER A 307 -11.57 9.31 -4.39
CA SER A 307 -10.72 8.11 -4.14
C SER A 307 -9.33 8.10 -4.82
N ASN A 308 -8.95 9.17 -5.48
CA ASN A 308 -7.69 9.31 -6.21
C ASN A 308 -6.63 10.09 -5.44
N VAL A 309 -6.93 10.55 -4.23
CA VAL A 309 -5.93 11.19 -3.37
C VAL A 309 -5.39 10.11 -2.44
N ASP A 310 -4.30 9.48 -2.84
CA ASP A 310 -3.56 8.55 -1.99
C ASP A 310 -2.80 9.33 -0.92
N THR A 311 -3.46 9.56 0.22
CA THR A 311 -2.77 10.02 1.41
C THR A 311 -2.14 8.86 2.13
N ASP A 312 -0.94 8.59 1.81
CA ASP A 312 -0.13 7.78 2.68
C ASP A 312 0.44 8.67 3.79
N ILE A 313 -0.11 8.52 4.99
CA ILE A 313 0.42 9.20 6.17
C ILE A 313 1.82 8.66 6.51
N GLY A 314 2.19 7.48 5.99
CA GLY A 314 3.46 6.82 6.28
C GLY A 314 3.55 6.38 7.74
N TYR A 315 3.77 7.30 8.63
CA TYR A 315 4.03 7.08 10.05
C TYR A 315 3.15 7.99 10.91
N PRO A 316 2.79 7.60 12.15
CA PRO A 316 2.88 6.30 12.80
C PRO A 316 1.97 5.23 12.18
N ASN A 317 2.11 3.96 12.60
CA ASN A 317 1.29 2.85 12.13
C ASN A 317 0.18 2.47 13.12
N SER A 318 -1.02 2.21 12.61
CA SER A 318 -2.16 1.64 13.36
C SER A 318 -3.05 0.85 12.42
N LEU A 319 -3.72 -0.16 12.94
CA LEU A 319 -4.74 -0.92 12.20
C LEU A 319 -6.14 -0.36 12.43
N SER A 320 -6.44 0.16 13.63
CA SER A 320 -7.77 0.58 14.05
C SER A 320 -7.94 2.09 14.16
N ILE A 321 -6.95 2.85 14.62
CA ILE A 321 -7.08 4.31 14.75
C ILE A 321 -6.90 4.96 13.38
N ASP A 322 -7.92 5.70 12.95
CA ASP A 322 -7.85 6.52 11.74
C ASP A 322 -7.05 7.81 12.03
N ARG A 323 -5.86 7.90 11.44
CA ARG A 323 -4.95 9.05 11.57
C ARG A 323 -5.17 10.11 10.50
N ASN A 324 -6.05 9.86 9.54
CA ASN A 324 -6.42 10.79 8.49
C ASN A 324 -7.67 11.61 8.88
N LYS A 325 -7.57 12.32 9.99
CA LYS A 325 -8.63 13.15 10.54
C LYS A 325 -8.20 14.62 10.59
N GLU A 326 -9.15 15.49 10.91
CA GLU A 326 -8.96 16.94 10.98
C GLU A 326 -7.99 17.31 12.11
N ASP A 327 -6.94 18.13 11.81
CA ASP A 327 -5.88 18.55 12.74
C ASP A 327 -5.30 17.38 13.55
N MET A 328 -5.10 16.23 12.88
CA MET A 328 -4.67 15.03 13.56
C MET A 328 -3.16 15.07 13.83
N PHE A 329 -2.80 14.99 15.08
CA PHE A 329 -1.45 14.69 15.54
C PHE A 329 -1.38 13.26 16.05
N SER A 330 -0.32 12.54 15.70
CA SER A 330 -0.06 11.16 16.10
C SER A 330 1.38 11.00 16.57
N LEU A 331 1.58 10.25 17.65
CA LEU A 331 2.90 9.91 18.18
C LEU A 331 2.94 8.44 18.57
N GLN A 332 3.99 7.74 18.14
CA GLN A 332 4.22 6.32 18.41
C GLN A 332 5.66 6.10 18.83
N ALA A 333 5.87 5.19 19.76
CA ALA A 333 7.16 4.60 20.04
C ALA A 333 7.01 3.09 19.98
N GLY A 334 8.09 2.37 19.66
CA GLY A 334 7.98 0.92 19.60
C GLY A 334 9.32 0.22 19.59
N ALA A 335 9.26 -1.10 19.74
CA ALA A 335 10.39 -1.99 19.63
C ALA A 335 10.04 -3.18 18.74
N HIS A 336 11.03 -3.65 18.02
CA HIS A 336 10.98 -4.84 17.18
C HIS A 336 12.12 -5.76 17.61
N TYR A 337 11.79 -6.91 18.19
CA TYR A 337 12.77 -7.88 18.68
C TYR A 337 12.84 -9.09 17.74
N PHE A 338 14.04 -9.46 17.37
CA PHE A 338 14.35 -10.58 16.48
C PHE A 338 14.86 -11.75 17.29
N PHE A 339 14.03 -12.75 17.49
CA PHE A 339 14.42 -14.03 18.13
C PHE A 339 15.44 -14.77 17.27
N GLN A 340 15.18 -14.73 15.96
CA GLN A 340 15.99 -15.27 14.89
C GLN A 340 15.91 -14.31 13.70
N PRO A 341 16.81 -14.37 12.71
CA PRO A 341 16.75 -13.50 11.52
C PRO A 341 15.39 -13.53 10.79
N ASN A 342 14.70 -14.65 10.89
CA ASN A 342 13.43 -14.92 10.22
C ASN A 342 12.19 -14.81 11.12
N LEU A 343 12.34 -14.65 12.45
CA LEU A 343 11.23 -14.56 13.40
C LEU A 343 11.37 -13.33 14.29
N SER A 344 10.39 -12.46 14.25
CA SER A 344 10.40 -11.24 15.06
C SER A 344 9.03 -10.89 15.64
N VAL A 345 9.05 -10.10 16.70
CA VAL A 345 7.86 -9.52 17.34
C VAL A 345 8.00 -8.02 17.43
N MET A 346 6.88 -7.32 17.32
CA MET A 346 6.80 -5.86 17.44
C MET A 346 5.77 -5.48 18.48
N LEU A 347 6.06 -4.43 19.24
CA LEU A 347 5.12 -3.78 20.14
C LEU A 347 5.28 -2.26 20.00
N ALA A 348 4.16 -1.55 19.78
CA ALA A 348 4.19 -0.12 19.49
C ALA A 348 2.95 0.61 20.05
N PRO A 349 3.02 1.21 21.24
CA PRO A 349 2.02 2.13 21.73
C PRO A 349 1.90 3.38 20.87
N LEU A 350 0.67 3.87 20.69
CA LEU A 350 0.29 5.03 19.90
C LEU A 350 -0.62 5.94 20.70
N ILE A 351 -0.44 7.25 20.55
CA ILE A 351 -1.39 8.27 20.98
C ILE A 351 -1.75 9.19 19.81
N THR A 352 -2.98 9.66 19.79
CA THR A 352 -3.48 10.61 18.79
C THR A 352 -4.34 11.68 19.40
N ARG A 353 -4.39 12.83 18.74
CA ARG A 353 -5.35 13.91 19.07
C ARG A 353 -5.69 14.69 17.80
N GLY A 354 -6.94 15.10 17.68
CA GLY A 354 -7.45 15.89 16.56
C GLY A 354 -8.94 16.09 16.68
N TYR A 355 -9.64 16.15 15.56
CA TYR A 355 -11.07 16.28 15.50
C TYR A 355 -11.67 15.20 14.60
N GLU A 356 -12.88 14.73 14.95
CA GLU A 356 -13.59 13.74 14.14
C GLU A 356 -14.16 14.37 12.87
N ASP A 357 -14.66 15.60 12.99
CA ASP A 357 -15.34 16.34 11.93
C ASP A 357 -14.51 17.52 11.42
N THR A 358 -14.73 17.86 10.15
CA THR A 358 -14.04 18.96 9.46
C THR A 358 -14.37 20.35 10.00
N ARG A 359 -15.45 20.49 10.79
CA ARG A 359 -15.84 21.75 11.47
C ARG A 359 -15.19 21.91 12.83
N ARG A 360 -14.42 20.91 13.30
CA ARG A 360 -13.72 20.90 14.59
C ARG A 360 -14.65 21.00 15.80
N THR A 361 -15.85 20.46 15.68
CA THR A 361 -16.85 20.49 16.77
C THR A 361 -16.67 19.31 17.72
N ILE A 362 -16.13 18.19 17.26
CA ILE A 362 -15.96 16.95 18.03
C ILE A 362 -14.46 16.70 18.24
N ARG A 363 -13.98 16.98 19.45
CA ARG A 363 -12.59 16.68 19.82
C ARG A 363 -12.36 15.18 19.96
N MET A 364 -11.25 14.70 19.42
CA MET A 364 -10.86 13.29 19.46
C MET A 364 -9.49 13.12 20.09
N LYS A 365 -9.37 12.12 20.99
CA LYS A 365 -8.11 11.66 21.57
C LYS A 365 -8.10 10.14 21.51
N GLY A 366 -7.08 9.57 20.88
CA GLY A 366 -6.89 8.15 20.77
C GLY A 366 -5.66 7.67 21.53
N ARG A 367 -5.70 6.43 21.99
CA ARG A 367 -4.54 5.68 22.47
C ARG A 367 -4.72 4.22 22.11
N GLY A 368 -3.65 3.58 21.69
CA GLY A 368 -3.68 2.17 21.31
C GLY A 368 -2.32 1.52 21.43
N ILE A 369 -2.30 0.22 21.24
CA ILE A 369 -1.08 -0.59 21.19
C ILE A 369 -1.20 -1.49 19.97
N LEU A 370 -0.25 -1.38 19.06
CA LEU A 370 -0.05 -2.29 17.94
C LEU A 370 0.97 -3.36 18.35
N ALA A 371 0.62 -4.62 18.15
CA ALA A 371 1.50 -5.77 18.34
C ALA A 371 1.51 -6.62 17.07
N GLY A 372 2.65 -7.26 16.76
CA GLY A 372 2.76 -8.14 15.61
C GLY A 372 3.82 -9.21 15.79
N VAL A 373 3.60 -10.34 15.12
CA VAL A 373 4.57 -11.43 14.93
C VAL A 373 4.78 -11.58 13.44
N PHE A 374 6.04 -11.62 13.02
CA PHE A 374 6.45 -11.71 11.63
C PHE A 374 7.43 -12.87 11.46
N TYR A 375 7.17 -13.68 10.44
CA TYR A 375 8.03 -14.80 10.08
C TYR A 375 8.33 -14.74 8.58
N ASN A 376 9.60 -14.78 8.23
CA ASN A 376 10.06 -14.69 6.84
C ASN A 376 11.15 -15.74 6.60
N VAL A 377 10.83 -16.78 5.86
CA VAL A 377 11.77 -17.86 5.54
C VAL A 377 12.78 -17.37 4.51
N GLN A 378 14.05 -17.30 4.89
CA GLN A 378 15.13 -16.80 4.04
C GLN A 378 15.83 -17.89 3.25
N GLU A 379 15.81 -19.13 3.74
CA GLU A 379 16.57 -20.26 3.19
C GLU A 379 15.74 -21.54 3.14
N GLY A 380 16.19 -22.50 2.34
CA GLY A 380 15.57 -23.81 2.20
C GLY A 380 14.40 -23.84 1.22
N PRO A 381 13.64 -24.94 1.17
CA PRO A 381 12.58 -25.17 0.18
C PRO A 381 11.37 -24.22 0.32
N LEU A 382 11.25 -23.53 1.45
CA LEU A 382 10.20 -22.52 1.70
C LEU A 382 10.75 -21.09 1.67
N SER A 383 11.94 -20.87 1.13
CA SER A 383 12.48 -19.53 0.95
C SER A 383 11.48 -18.64 0.22
N GLY A 384 11.25 -17.41 0.72
CA GLY A 384 10.24 -16.49 0.21
C GLY A 384 8.85 -16.63 0.87
N LEU A 385 8.64 -17.62 1.75
CA LEU A 385 7.42 -17.68 2.55
C LEU A 385 7.45 -16.58 3.62
N LYS A 386 6.42 -15.73 3.61
CA LYS A 386 6.20 -14.65 4.58
C LYS A 386 4.89 -14.88 5.30
N MET A 387 4.90 -14.79 6.60
CA MET A 387 3.71 -14.88 7.43
C MET A 387 3.70 -13.77 8.46
N TYR A 388 2.52 -13.26 8.76
CA TYR A 388 2.38 -12.30 9.85
C TYR A 388 1.03 -12.44 10.53
N VAL A 389 1.01 -12.08 11.80
CA VAL A 389 -0.18 -11.75 12.55
C VAL A 389 0.07 -10.43 13.24
N ALA A 390 -0.81 -9.47 13.03
CA ALA A 390 -0.74 -8.17 13.68
C ALA A 390 -2.11 -7.82 14.26
N SER A 391 -2.10 -7.25 15.46
CA SER A 391 -3.30 -6.82 16.15
C SER A 391 -3.06 -5.46 16.79
N ASP A 392 -4.07 -4.60 16.78
CA ASP A 392 -4.09 -3.48 17.69
C ASP A 392 -5.37 -3.46 18.54
N VAL A 393 -5.22 -2.89 19.73
CA VAL A 393 -6.31 -2.54 20.62
C VAL A 393 -6.22 -1.04 20.90
N ALA A 394 -7.34 -0.37 20.81
CA ALA A 394 -7.36 1.08 20.95
C ALA A 394 -8.63 1.57 21.67
N LYS A 395 -8.48 2.72 22.28
CA LYS A 395 -9.58 3.51 22.85
C LYS A 395 -9.52 4.92 22.29
N GLU A 396 -10.65 5.42 21.84
CA GLU A 396 -10.83 6.82 21.50
C GLU A 396 -11.86 7.49 22.41
N LYS A 397 -11.56 8.70 22.84
CA LYS A 397 -12.51 9.60 23.46
C LYS A 397 -12.91 10.65 22.45
N ARG A 398 -14.21 10.80 22.21
CA ARG A 398 -14.82 11.75 21.27
C ARG A 398 -15.83 12.61 22.00
N ASP A 399 -15.46 13.83 22.35
CA ASP A 399 -16.30 14.74 23.11
C ASP A 399 -17.42 15.30 22.21
N GLY A 400 -18.68 14.94 22.49
CA GLY A 400 -19.87 15.40 21.74
C GLY A 400 -20.23 14.54 20.51
N SER A 401 -19.60 13.39 20.31
CA SER A 401 -19.94 12.49 19.21
C SER A 401 -21.27 11.76 19.45
N SER A 402 -22.07 11.61 18.39
CA SER A 402 -23.28 10.77 18.39
C SER A 402 -22.98 9.27 18.58
N LEU A 403 -21.75 8.85 18.34
CA LEU A 403 -21.29 7.45 18.54
C LEU A 403 -20.92 7.16 20.00
N GLY A 404 -21.03 8.13 20.88
CA GLY A 404 -20.64 8.02 22.29
C GLY A 404 -19.24 8.58 22.57
N ASN A 405 -18.99 8.86 23.86
CA ASN A 405 -17.76 9.53 24.28
C ASN A 405 -16.54 8.61 24.39
N ASN A 406 -16.74 7.31 24.50
CA ASN A 406 -15.65 6.34 24.66
C ASN A 406 -15.89 5.17 23.72
N LEU A 407 -15.01 5.02 22.74
CA LEU A 407 -15.06 3.96 21.75
C LEU A 407 -13.87 3.03 21.95
N TYR A 408 -14.12 1.75 21.91
CA TYR A 408 -13.10 0.71 22.01
C TYR A 408 -13.01 -0.03 20.67
N TYR A 409 -11.80 -0.28 20.25
CA TYR A 409 -11.50 -0.94 18.99
C TYR A 409 -10.55 -2.11 19.20
N TRP A 410 -10.67 -3.07 18.34
CA TRP A 410 -9.62 -4.04 18.07
C TRP A 410 -9.63 -4.41 16.60
N ASP A 411 -8.48 -4.73 16.07
CA ASP A 411 -8.30 -5.15 14.67
C ASP A 411 -7.21 -6.22 14.64
N VAL A 412 -7.49 -7.37 14.05
CA VAL A 412 -6.55 -8.45 13.84
C VAL A 412 -6.43 -8.69 12.35
N LYS A 413 -5.19 -8.68 11.87
CA LYS A 413 -4.84 -9.06 10.50
C LYS A 413 -3.84 -10.19 10.53
N ALA A 414 -4.03 -11.16 9.65
CA ALA A 414 -3.07 -12.21 9.41
C ALA A 414 -2.88 -12.39 7.90
N GLY A 415 -1.69 -12.72 7.49
CA GLY A 415 -1.37 -12.97 6.10
C GLY A 415 -0.32 -14.03 5.94
N ILE A 416 -0.44 -14.78 4.86
CA ILE A 416 0.55 -15.72 4.36
C ILE A 416 0.79 -15.37 2.90
N GLN A 417 2.05 -15.20 2.53
CA GLN A 417 2.46 -14.97 1.16
C GLN A 417 3.60 -15.92 0.81
N TYR A 418 3.53 -16.51 -0.37
CA TYR A 418 4.62 -17.29 -0.91
C TYR A 418 4.86 -16.92 -2.37
N ASP A 419 6.08 -16.54 -2.67
CA ASP A 419 6.52 -16.13 -3.99
C ASP A 419 7.40 -17.21 -4.60
N PHE A 420 7.03 -17.70 -5.77
CA PHE A 420 7.84 -18.59 -6.60
C PHE A 420 8.37 -17.79 -7.77
N MET A 421 9.66 -17.92 -8.04
CA MET A 421 10.31 -17.32 -9.19
C MET A 421 10.92 -18.43 -10.05
N LEU A 422 10.55 -18.46 -11.32
CA LEU A 422 11.16 -19.26 -12.35
C LEU A 422 11.89 -18.31 -13.31
N LYS A 423 13.17 -18.53 -13.48
CA LYS A 423 14.03 -17.80 -14.42
C LYS A 423 14.36 -18.67 -15.62
#